data_9091213cb223892497f91c8a3754a182
#
_entry.id   9091213cb223892497f91c8a3754a182
#
_cell.length_a   1.000
_cell.length_b   1.000
_cell.length_c   1.000
_cell.angle_alpha   90.00
_cell.angle_beta   90.00
_cell.angle_gamma   90.00
#
_symmetry.space_group_name_H-M   'P 1'
#
loop_
_entity.id
_entity.type
_entity.pdbx_description
1 polymer ?
#
loop_
_entity_poly.entity_id
_entity_poly.type
_entity_poly.pdbx_seq_one_letter_code
_entity_poly.pdbx_strand_id
1 'polypeptide(L)'
;LLALHFNKPVHPDFSFRGFRHRGSTNPHGWGLAWFNDSTGWQVVKRSCAADQSRVAASLLKDSPGPSRTFLGHVRLASQGSVSVKNTHPFVQAFGKSQVALIHNGTLSGLPATRRQPLGETDSEHLLCLLLDRLEDVGATFEYGTLNAVLSDGCFFYAYRDKNGYNGLYQTVRIPPFTQTRLLDEELCLDLSKVKEPGTFGFVLATRPLTDEKWEPLPKGNISQFITRLKRPCKKVTDDT
;
A
#
# COMPACT_ATOMS: atom_id res chain seq x y z
N LEU A 1 0.61 -7.35 -2.52
CA LEU A 1 0.31 -6.05 -1.91
C LEU A 1 -1.19 -5.71 -2.01
N LEU A 2 -1.65 -4.86 -1.12
CA LEU A 2 -2.98 -4.27 -1.07
C LEU A 2 -2.83 -2.77 -0.80
N ALA A 3 -3.60 -1.95 -1.50
CA ALA A 3 -3.66 -0.53 -1.20
C ALA A 3 -5.10 0.00 -1.39
N LEU A 4 -5.51 0.89 -0.50
CA LEU A 4 -6.81 1.56 -0.54
C LEU A 4 -6.61 3.07 -0.49
N HIS A 5 -7.33 3.79 -1.35
CA HIS A 5 -7.33 5.25 -1.33
C HIS A 5 -8.73 5.79 -1.64
N PHE A 6 -9.35 6.48 -0.67
CA PHE A 6 -10.72 6.96 -0.71
C PHE A 6 -10.82 8.46 -0.43
N ASN A 7 -11.88 9.10 -0.93
CA ASN A 7 -12.21 10.50 -0.66
C ASN A 7 -12.66 10.74 0.78
N LYS A 8 -13.26 9.73 1.42
CA LYS A 8 -13.70 9.73 2.82
C LYS A 8 -12.98 8.64 3.61
N PRO A 9 -12.85 8.77 4.94
CA PRO A 9 -12.34 7.69 5.76
C PRO A 9 -13.19 6.43 5.62
N VAL A 10 -12.54 5.29 5.49
CA VAL A 10 -13.16 3.96 5.39
C VAL A 10 -12.48 2.99 6.35
N HIS A 11 -13.13 1.88 6.68
CA HIS A 11 -12.51 0.75 7.37
C HIS A 11 -11.92 -0.23 6.35
N PRO A 12 -10.74 -0.80 6.61
CA PRO A 12 -10.08 -1.71 5.68
C PRO A 12 -10.59 -3.15 5.77
N ASP A 13 -11.45 -3.47 6.74
CA ASP A 13 -11.77 -4.81 7.25
C ASP A 13 -12.07 -5.80 6.14
N PHE A 14 -12.97 -5.46 5.22
CA PHE A 14 -13.38 -6.35 4.15
C PHE A 14 -12.23 -6.69 3.20
N SER A 15 -11.51 -5.67 2.72
CA SER A 15 -10.39 -5.88 1.80
C SER A 15 -9.21 -6.56 2.48
N PHE A 16 -8.94 -6.19 3.76
CA PHE A 16 -7.85 -6.78 4.53
C PHE A 16 -8.16 -8.24 4.92
N ARG A 17 -9.44 -8.58 5.17
CA ARG A 17 -9.89 -9.94 5.44
C ARG A 17 -9.50 -10.89 4.29
N GLY A 18 -9.91 -10.60 3.07
CA GLY A 18 -9.52 -11.40 1.90
C GLY A 18 -8.02 -11.39 1.65
N PHE A 19 -7.38 -10.24 1.84
CA PHE A 19 -5.94 -10.10 1.61
C PHE A 19 -5.08 -10.93 2.56
N ARG A 20 -5.44 -11.04 3.86
CA ARG A 20 -4.64 -11.78 4.86
C ARG A 20 -4.51 -13.27 4.54
N HIS A 21 -5.48 -13.89 3.85
CA HIS A 21 -5.42 -15.32 3.47
C HIS A 21 -4.21 -15.64 2.58
N ARG A 22 -3.67 -14.64 1.88
CA ARG A 22 -2.42 -14.78 1.11
C ARG A 22 -1.17 -14.97 1.97
N GLY A 23 -1.30 -14.83 3.29
CA GLY A 23 -0.27 -15.23 4.25
C GLY A 23 0.10 -16.69 4.16
N SER A 24 -0.82 -17.57 3.77
CA SER A 24 -0.56 -19.01 3.58
C SER A 24 0.54 -19.30 2.55
N THR A 25 0.61 -18.51 1.47
CA THR A 25 1.63 -18.60 0.42
C THR A 25 2.77 -17.60 0.59
N ASN A 26 2.63 -16.62 1.50
CA ASN A 26 3.60 -15.57 1.79
C ASN A 26 3.82 -15.46 3.31
N PRO A 27 4.44 -16.48 3.95
CA PRO A 27 4.40 -16.63 5.40
C PRO A 27 5.44 -15.82 6.17
N HIS A 28 6.33 -15.10 5.50
CA HIS A 28 7.53 -14.50 6.10
C HIS A 28 7.32 -13.10 6.70
N GLY A 29 6.06 -12.69 6.85
CA GLY A 29 5.67 -11.46 7.50
C GLY A 29 4.46 -10.78 6.86
N TRP A 30 3.86 -9.86 7.61
CA TRP A 30 2.79 -9.00 7.11
C TRP A 30 2.83 -7.65 7.81
N GLY A 31 2.24 -6.66 7.17
CA GLY A 31 2.01 -5.37 7.79
C GLY A 31 0.88 -4.62 7.14
N LEU A 32 0.30 -3.73 7.92
CA LEU A 32 -0.73 -2.77 7.53
C LEU A 32 -0.32 -1.40 8.04
N ALA A 33 -0.34 -0.42 7.15
CA ALA A 33 -0.19 1.00 7.50
C ALA A 33 -1.46 1.74 7.10
N TRP A 34 -1.81 2.77 7.89
CA TRP A 34 -2.89 3.71 7.59
C TRP A 34 -2.46 5.12 7.95
N PHE A 35 -2.95 6.08 7.17
CA PHE A 35 -2.61 7.47 7.38
C PHE A 35 -3.63 8.15 8.30
N ASN A 36 -3.14 8.81 9.33
CA ASN A 36 -3.92 9.65 10.22
C ASN A 36 -3.54 11.11 9.96
N ASP A 37 -4.54 11.96 9.70
CA ASP A 37 -4.31 13.38 9.32
C ASP A 37 -3.57 14.18 10.43
N SER A 38 -3.60 13.71 11.69
CA SER A 38 -2.98 14.40 12.83
C SER A 38 -1.62 13.83 13.23
N THR A 39 -1.42 12.51 13.09
CA THR A 39 -0.24 11.80 13.61
C THR A 39 0.62 11.15 12.54
N GLY A 40 0.22 11.27 11.26
CA GLY A 40 0.93 10.65 10.13
C GLY A 40 0.67 9.15 10.03
N TRP A 41 1.62 8.43 9.45
CA TRP A 41 1.50 6.99 9.23
C TRP A 41 1.55 6.20 10.53
N GLN A 42 0.52 5.39 10.75
CA GLN A 42 0.45 4.37 11.78
C GLN A 42 0.75 3.01 11.14
N VAL A 43 1.54 2.17 11.79
CA VAL A 43 2.02 0.91 11.20
C VAL A 43 1.97 -0.23 12.19
N VAL A 44 1.38 -1.35 11.78
CA VAL A 44 1.44 -2.63 12.49
C VAL A 44 2.14 -3.65 11.59
N LYS A 45 3.18 -4.29 12.10
CA LYS A 45 3.94 -5.34 11.38
C LYS A 45 4.19 -6.55 12.27
N ARG A 46 4.25 -7.74 11.65
CA ARG A 46 4.64 -9.00 12.30
C ARG A 46 5.46 -9.84 11.32
N SER A 47 6.43 -10.60 11.83
CA SER A 47 7.27 -11.51 11.06
C SER A 47 6.72 -12.96 11.05
N CYS A 48 5.40 -13.10 10.88
CA CYS A 48 4.69 -14.37 10.77
C CYS A 48 3.63 -14.29 9.67
N ALA A 49 3.05 -15.41 9.29
CA ALA A 49 1.97 -15.49 8.31
C ALA A 49 0.73 -14.68 8.77
N ALA A 50 0.13 -13.91 7.86
CA ALA A 50 -1.00 -13.03 8.18
C ALA A 50 -2.27 -13.81 8.53
N ASP A 51 -2.53 -14.92 7.85
CA ASP A 51 -3.68 -15.80 8.08
C ASP A 51 -3.66 -16.47 9.46
N GLN A 52 -2.48 -16.73 10.02
CA GLN A 52 -2.26 -17.32 11.35
C GLN A 52 -2.05 -16.28 12.44
N SER A 53 -1.93 -15.02 12.11
CA SER A 53 -1.64 -13.94 13.05
C SER A 53 -2.86 -13.55 13.88
N ARG A 54 -2.77 -13.72 15.21
CA ARG A 54 -3.80 -13.23 16.14
C ARG A 54 -3.97 -11.72 16.06
N VAL A 55 -2.88 -10.98 15.84
CA VAL A 55 -2.92 -9.52 15.67
C VAL A 55 -3.64 -9.14 14.38
N ALA A 56 -3.40 -9.85 13.26
CA ALA A 56 -4.15 -9.62 12.04
C ALA A 56 -5.64 -9.93 12.21
N ALA A 57 -5.97 -10.96 12.99
CA ALA A 57 -7.36 -11.30 13.31
C ALA A 57 -8.02 -10.25 14.23
N SER A 58 -7.32 -9.69 15.22
CA SER A 58 -7.87 -8.63 16.07
C SER A 58 -8.11 -7.33 15.30
N LEU A 59 -7.25 -6.97 14.36
CA LEU A 59 -7.47 -5.80 13.48
C LEU A 59 -8.76 -5.89 12.64
N LEU A 60 -9.29 -7.11 12.41
CA LEU A 60 -10.58 -7.29 11.75
C LEU A 60 -11.78 -7.08 12.69
N LYS A 61 -11.57 -7.21 14.01
CA LYS A 61 -12.61 -7.00 15.03
C LYS A 61 -12.62 -5.58 15.55
N ASP A 62 -11.42 -5.09 15.88
CA ASP A 62 -11.21 -3.84 16.59
C ASP A 62 -10.77 -2.70 15.67
N SER A 63 -10.84 -2.88 14.39
CA SER A 63 -10.41 -2.01 13.29
C SER A 63 -9.37 -0.92 13.65
N PRO A 64 -8.35 -0.66 12.87
CA PRO A 64 -7.35 0.37 13.18
C PRO A 64 -7.91 1.79 13.19
N GLY A 65 -9.22 1.94 13.11
CA GLY A 65 -9.90 3.19 12.91
C GLY A 65 -10.04 3.53 11.41
N PRO A 66 -10.96 4.45 11.08
CA PRO A 66 -11.19 4.84 9.71
C PRO A 66 -10.03 5.72 9.18
N SER A 67 -9.59 5.44 7.98
CA SER A 67 -8.60 6.23 7.25
C SER A 67 -8.96 6.31 5.76
N ARG A 68 -8.42 7.29 5.09
CA ARG A 68 -8.55 7.41 3.63
C ARG A 68 -7.55 6.55 2.88
N THR A 69 -6.41 6.25 3.50
CA THR A 69 -5.31 5.56 2.84
C THR A 69 -4.79 4.41 3.69
N PHE A 70 -4.78 3.22 3.11
CA PHE A 70 -4.19 2.02 3.71
C PHE A 70 -3.22 1.38 2.74
N LEU A 71 -2.09 0.90 3.27
CA LEU A 71 -1.10 0.10 2.57
C LEU A 71 -0.87 -1.21 3.32
N GLY A 72 -1.10 -2.34 2.67
CA GLY A 72 -0.94 -3.68 3.23
C GLY A 72 0.01 -4.54 2.43
N HIS A 73 0.77 -5.38 3.12
CA HIS A 73 1.68 -6.32 2.49
C HIS A 73 1.72 -7.65 3.23
N VAL A 74 1.76 -8.75 2.49
CA VAL A 74 2.13 -10.09 2.97
C VAL A 74 3.42 -10.48 2.26
N ARG A 75 4.42 -10.88 3.03
CA ARG A 75 5.80 -11.03 2.59
C ARG A 75 6.15 -12.48 2.28
N LEU A 76 6.67 -12.72 1.08
CA LEU A 76 7.53 -13.85 0.77
C LEU A 76 8.96 -13.29 0.67
N ALA A 77 9.83 -13.66 1.61
CA ALA A 77 11.19 -13.12 1.67
C ALA A 77 12.02 -13.64 0.50
N SER A 78 12.52 -12.73 -0.32
CA SER A 78 13.56 -12.98 -1.33
C SER A 78 14.90 -12.41 -0.88
N GLN A 79 14.88 -11.31 -0.09
CA GLN A 79 16.07 -10.67 0.48
C GLN A 79 15.81 -10.29 1.94
N GLY A 80 16.87 -10.32 2.75
CA GLY A 80 16.83 -10.00 4.17
C GLY A 80 16.18 -11.09 5.03
N SER A 81 16.56 -11.13 6.30
CA SER A 81 16.05 -12.07 7.28
C SER A 81 14.53 -11.94 7.52
N VAL A 82 13.90 -13.01 8.02
CA VAL A 82 12.49 -12.97 8.45
C VAL A 82 12.41 -12.23 9.78
N SER A 83 12.11 -10.94 9.70
CA SER A 83 12.07 -10.02 10.85
C SER A 83 11.08 -8.88 10.60
N VAL A 84 10.65 -8.22 11.68
CA VAL A 84 9.74 -7.08 11.61
C VAL A 84 10.38 -5.91 10.86
N LYS A 85 11.68 -5.65 11.05
CA LYS A 85 12.39 -4.57 10.34
C LYS A 85 12.38 -4.75 8.83
N ASN A 86 12.40 -5.99 8.36
CA ASN A 86 12.38 -6.35 6.94
C ASN A 86 10.97 -6.56 6.36
N THR A 87 9.93 -6.19 7.10
CA THR A 87 8.53 -6.36 6.69
C THR A 87 7.93 -5.02 6.28
N HIS A 88 7.24 -5.00 5.13
CA HIS A 88 6.48 -3.83 4.66
C HIS A 88 5.25 -3.54 5.56
N PRO A 89 4.67 -2.34 5.47
CA PRO A 89 5.11 -1.16 4.73
C PRO A 89 6.37 -0.55 5.33
N PHE A 90 7.22 0.09 4.48
CA PHE A 90 8.32 0.93 4.94
C PHE A 90 7.86 2.38 4.99
N VAL A 91 8.26 3.11 6.03
CA VAL A 91 7.91 4.52 6.22
C VAL A 91 9.18 5.29 6.52
N GLN A 92 9.39 6.39 5.80
CA GLN A 92 10.53 7.29 5.97
C GLN A 92 10.07 8.73 6.08
N ALA A 93 10.79 9.53 6.84
CA ALA A 93 10.58 10.97 6.90
C ALA A 93 11.00 11.65 5.57
N PHE A 94 10.20 12.61 5.12
CA PHE A 94 10.48 13.44 3.95
C PHE A 94 10.03 14.87 4.19
N GLY A 95 10.96 15.77 4.47
CA GLY A 95 10.67 17.10 4.96
C GLY A 95 9.85 17.07 6.25
N LYS A 96 8.69 17.75 6.26
CA LYS A 96 7.73 17.76 7.37
C LYS A 96 6.71 16.62 7.32
N SER A 97 6.80 15.74 6.32
CA SER A 97 5.87 14.63 6.05
C SER A 97 6.56 13.28 6.24
N GLN A 98 5.77 12.22 6.10
CA GLN A 98 6.26 10.85 6.04
C GLN A 98 5.75 10.22 4.74
N VAL A 99 6.58 9.41 4.11
CA VAL A 99 6.23 8.66 2.91
C VAL A 99 6.27 7.18 3.21
N ALA A 100 5.22 6.47 2.82
CA ALA A 100 5.10 5.02 2.97
C ALA A 100 5.19 4.33 1.61
N LEU A 101 5.87 3.18 1.58
CA LEU A 101 6.05 2.34 0.39
C LEU A 101 5.66 0.90 0.70
N ILE A 102 4.95 0.28 -0.23
CA ILE A 102 4.87 -1.18 -0.39
C ILE A 102 5.38 -1.57 -1.78
N HIS A 103 6.16 -2.65 -1.84
CA HIS A 103 6.77 -3.15 -3.06
C HIS A 103 6.57 -4.66 -3.18
N ASN A 104 6.28 -5.12 -4.37
CA ASN A 104 6.26 -6.53 -4.75
C ASN A 104 7.16 -6.69 -5.98
N GLY A 105 8.26 -7.37 -5.80
CA GLY A 105 9.32 -7.55 -6.79
C GLY A 105 10.65 -7.87 -6.13
N THR A 106 11.70 -7.85 -6.91
CA THR A 106 13.09 -7.97 -6.44
C THR A 106 13.96 -7.04 -7.26
N LEU A 107 14.75 -6.23 -6.56
CA LEU A 107 15.67 -5.26 -7.14
C LEU A 107 17.10 -5.66 -6.79
N SER A 108 18.03 -5.40 -7.70
CA SER A 108 19.46 -5.64 -7.52
C SER A 108 20.26 -4.49 -8.08
N GLY A 109 21.47 -4.30 -7.54
CA GLY A 109 22.37 -3.25 -8.03
C GLY A 109 21.90 -1.83 -7.72
N LEU A 110 21.04 -1.63 -6.70
CA LEU A 110 20.64 -0.31 -6.26
C LEU A 110 21.87 0.48 -5.81
N PRO A 111 22.04 1.73 -6.26
CA PRO A 111 23.15 2.58 -5.83
C PRO A 111 23.05 2.92 -4.35
N ALA A 112 24.19 3.29 -3.75
CA ALA A 112 24.21 3.80 -2.38
C ALA A 112 23.32 5.04 -2.24
N THR A 113 22.71 5.17 -1.07
CA THR A 113 21.75 6.25 -0.75
C THR A 113 22.28 7.10 0.41
N ARG A 114 21.88 8.37 0.44
CA ARG A 114 22.16 9.28 1.57
C ARG A 114 21.37 8.82 2.81
N ARG A 115 20.09 8.48 2.61
CA ARG A 115 19.25 7.85 3.63
C ARG A 115 19.69 6.41 3.84
N GLN A 116 19.70 5.98 5.09
CA GLN A 116 20.06 4.62 5.43
C GLN A 116 18.81 3.77 5.70
N PRO A 117 18.63 2.61 5.03
CA PRO A 117 17.60 1.65 5.41
C PRO A 117 17.88 1.09 6.81
N LEU A 118 16.82 0.83 7.57
CA LEU A 118 16.93 0.20 8.90
C LEU A 118 17.05 -1.32 8.80
N GLY A 119 16.55 -1.89 7.71
CA GLY A 119 16.58 -3.32 7.40
C GLY A 119 17.59 -3.66 6.29
N GLU A 120 17.37 -4.85 5.73
CA GLU A 120 18.27 -5.48 4.76
C GLU A 120 17.57 -5.66 3.38
N THR A 121 16.36 -5.11 3.22
CA THR A 121 15.57 -5.34 2.01
C THR A 121 15.86 -4.32 0.93
N ASP A 122 15.86 -4.79 -0.31
CA ASP A 122 15.86 -3.96 -1.52
C ASP A 122 14.72 -2.95 -1.53
N SER A 123 13.59 -3.30 -0.97
CA SER A 123 12.38 -2.47 -0.91
C SER A 123 12.55 -1.23 -0.02
N GLU A 124 13.18 -1.36 1.14
CA GLU A 124 13.47 -0.21 1.98
C GLU A 124 14.58 0.66 1.37
N HIS A 125 15.58 0.02 0.78
CA HIS A 125 16.62 0.71 0.01
C HIS A 125 16.00 1.48 -1.17
N LEU A 126 15.03 0.89 -1.88
CA LEU A 126 14.26 1.58 -2.91
C LEU A 126 13.58 2.85 -2.37
N LEU A 127 12.93 2.77 -1.20
CA LEU A 127 12.31 3.96 -0.59
C LEU A 127 13.33 5.05 -0.32
N CYS A 128 14.47 4.70 0.28
CA CYS A 128 15.58 5.64 0.51
C CYS A 128 16.04 6.29 -0.80
N LEU A 129 16.26 5.48 -1.84
CA LEU A 129 16.68 5.95 -3.16
C LEU A 129 15.65 6.86 -3.82
N LEU A 130 14.35 6.52 -3.76
CA LEU A 130 13.28 7.35 -4.30
C LEU A 130 13.24 8.72 -3.62
N LEU A 131 13.34 8.76 -2.29
CA LEU A 131 13.32 10.02 -1.54
C LEU A 131 14.56 10.87 -1.80
N ASP A 132 15.74 10.26 -1.93
CA ASP A 132 16.97 10.97 -2.33
C ASP A 132 16.84 11.56 -3.73
N ARG A 133 16.19 10.85 -4.66
CA ARG A 133 16.00 11.29 -6.04
C ARG A 133 14.90 12.32 -6.21
N LEU A 134 13.89 12.33 -5.35
CA LEU A 134 12.88 13.40 -5.32
C LEU A 134 13.48 14.75 -4.92
N GLU A 135 14.60 14.73 -4.19
CA GLU A 135 15.39 15.94 -3.90
C GLU A 135 16.31 16.35 -5.06
N ASP A 136 16.69 15.38 -5.93
CA ASP A 136 17.55 15.60 -7.09
C ASP A 136 16.73 15.37 -8.38
N VAL A 137 16.39 16.41 -9.10
CA VAL A 137 15.54 16.33 -10.31
C VAL A 137 16.24 15.50 -11.41
N GLY A 138 15.63 14.39 -11.85
CA GLY A 138 15.92 13.73 -13.14
C GLY A 138 16.56 12.33 -13.10
N ALA A 139 15.92 11.31 -12.48
CA ALA A 139 16.44 9.95 -12.46
C ALA A 139 15.58 8.90 -13.17
N THR A 140 16.23 8.01 -13.93
CA THR A 140 15.63 6.79 -14.52
C THR A 140 15.87 5.56 -13.64
N PHE A 141 14.91 4.60 -13.64
CA PHE A 141 14.95 3.37 -12.84
C PHE A 141 15.04 2.12 -13.73
N GLU A 142 16.11 1.33 -13.57
CA GLU A 142 16.26 0.01 -14.24
C GLU A 142 16.95 -1.00 -13.32
N TYR A 143 16.29 -1.46 -12.24
CA TYR A 143 16.96 -2.28 -11.23
C TYR A 143 16.31 -3.64 -10.94
N GLY A 144 15.37 -4.10 -11.77
CA GLY A 144 14.74 -5.41 -11.57
C GLY A 144 13.21 -5.38 -11.72
N THR A 145 12.49 -6.20 -10.95
CA THR A 145 11.01 -6.27 -11.02
C THR A 145 10.36 -5.38 -9.98
N LEU A 146 9.37 -4.57 -10.39
CA LEU A 146 8.80 -3.53 -9.54
C LEU A 146 7.28 -3.38 -9.73
N ASN A 147 6.50 -3.83 -8.76
CA ASN A 147 5.16 -3.30 -8.52
C ASN A 147 5.20 -2.53 -7.20
N ALA A 148 4.96 -1.25 -7.22
CA ALA A 148 5.08 -0.39 -6.05
C ALA A 148 3.86 0.51 -5.87
N VAL A 149 3.55 0.80 -4.61
CA VAL A 149 2.61 1.87 -4.23
C VAL A 149 3.31 2.76 -3.23
N LEU A 150 3.28 4.06 -3.50
CA LEU A 150 3.90 5.12 -2.71
C LEU A 150 2.83 6.14 -2.31
N SER A 151 2.83 6.58 -1.06
CA SER A 151 1.91 7.62 -0.58
C SER A 151 2.50 8.40 0.57
N ASP A 152 2.18 9.70 0.62
CA ASP A 152 2.40 10.58 1.79
C ASP A 152 1.09 10.83 2.58
N GLY A 153 0.03 10.08 2.25
CA GLY A 153 -1.32 10.26 2.79
C GLY A 153 -2.21 11.17 1.97
N CYS A 154 -1.65 12.10 1.18
CA CYS A 154 -2.35 13.01 0.27
C CYS A 154 -2.23 12.58 -1.19
N PHE A 155 -1.01 12.25 -1.58
CA PHE A 155 -0.70 11.71 -2.90
C PHE A 155 -0.68 10.20 -2.85
N PHE A 156 -1.13 9.57 -3.92
CA PHE A 156 -1.17 8.13 -4.04
C PHE A 156 -0.75 7.76 -5.45
N TYR A 157 0.41 7.10 -5.55
CA TYR A 157 1.00 6.68 -6.79
C TYR A 157 1.20 5.19 -6.82
N ALA A 158 0.93 4.56 -7.97
CA ALA A 158 1.26 3.17 -8.20
C ALA A 158 2.05 3.02 -9.50
N TYR A 159 3.01 2.12 -9.49
CA TYR A 159 3.78 1.71 -10.66
C TYR A 159 3.59 0.21 -10.87
N ARG A 160 3.24 -0.19 -12.08
CA ARG A 160 3.21 -1.58 -12.50
C ARG A 160 4.45 -1.91 -13.31
N ASP A 161 5.08 -3.03 -12.97
CA ASP A 161 6.26 -3.55 -13.66
C ASP A 161 6.13 -3.52 -15.18
N LYS A 162 7.17 -3.05 -15.88
CA LYS A 162 7.18 -2.91 -17.34
C LYS A 162 7.04 -4.24 -18.07
N ASN A 163 7.53 -5.32 -17.50
CA ASN A 163 7.43 -6.68 -18.04
C ASN A 163 6.18 -7.41 -17.52
N GLY A 164 5.40 -6.79 -16.63
CA GLY A 164 4.16 -7.33 -16.09
C GLY A 164 4.34 -8.38 -14.98
N TYR A 165 5.45 -8.34 -14.25
CA TYR A 165 5.70 -9.21 -13.10
C TYR A 165 4.54 -9.18 -12.09
N ASN A 166 4.04 -10.33 -11.70
CA ASN A 166 2.99 -10.57 -10.68
C ASN A 166 1.67 -9.80 -10.86
N GLY A 167 1.52 -8.97 -11.88
CA GLY A 167 0.35 -8.13 -12.07
C GLY A 167 0.21 -7.01 -11.01
N LEU A 168 -0.58 -6.02 -11.34
CA LEU A 168 -1.12 -5.01 -10.44
C LEU A 168 -2.45 -4.54 -11.02
N TYR A 169 -3.52 -4.72 -10.25
CA TYR A 169 -4.90 -4.49 -10.67
C TYR A 169 -5.55 -3.43 -9.80
N GLN A 170 -6.53 -2.75 -10.35
CA GLN A 170 -7.39 -1.83 -9.64
C GLN A 170 -8.86 -2.19 -9.78
N THR A 171 -9.66 -1.85 -8.78
CA THR A 171 -11.10 -1.66 -8.89
C THR A 171 -11.48 -0.29 -8.36
N VAL A 172 -12.45 0.34 -9.01
CA VAL A 172 -13.00 1.63 -8.59
C VAL A 172 -14.30 1.37 -7.85
N ARG A 173 -14.39 1.82 -6.61
CA ARG A 173 -15.59 1.73 -5.80
C ARG A 173 -16.31 3.07 -5.78
N ILE A 174 -17.42 3.14 -6.51
CA ILE A 174 -18.30 4.31 -6.64
C ILE A 174 -19.76 3.90 -6.40
N PRO A 175 -20.62 4.79 -5.89
CA PRO A 175 -22.05 4.51 -5.83
C PRO A 175 -22.69 4.38 -7.25
N PRO A 176 -23.75 3.57 -7.42
CA PRO A 176 -24.41 2.76 -6.39
C PRO A 176 -23.56 1.52 -6.03
N PHE A 177 -23.43 1.28 -4.73
CA PHE A 177 -22.73 0.08 -4.26
C PHE A 177 -23.66 -1.13 -4.31
N THR A 178 -23.06 -2.29 -4.59
CA THR A 178 -23.77 -3.57 -4.67
C THR A 178 -23.17 -4.59 -3.71
N GLN A 179 -23.72 -5.78 -3.70
CA GLN A 179 -23.11 -6.92 -3.03
C GLN A 179 -21.80 -7.28 -3.71
N THR A 180 -20.80 -7.60 -2.91
CA THR A 180 -19.46 -7.97 -3.35
C THR A 180 -18.99 -9.17 -2.54
N ARG A 181 -18.45 -10.19 -3.22
CA ARG A 181 -17.95 -11.41 -2.61
C ARG A 181 -16.42 -11.44 -2.63
N LEU A 182 -15.82 -11.91 -1.54
CA LEU A 182 -14.39 -12.24 -1.51
C LEU A 182 -14.12 -13.50 -2.33
N LEU A 183 -12.99 -13.54 -3.04
CA LEU A 183 -12.60 -14.71 -3.84
C LEU A 183 -11.91 -15.78 -3.00
N ASP A 184 -11.25 -15.39 -1.92
CA ASP A 184 -10.46 -16.29 -1.06
C ASP A 184 -11.22 -16.70 0.22
N GLU A 185 -12.50 -16.31 0.37
CA GLU A 185 -13.34 -16.63 1.53
C GLU A 185 -14.82 -16.57 1.14
N GLU A 186 -15.64 -17.47 1.68
CA GLU A 186 -17.10 -17.45 1.49
C GLU A 186 -17.76 -16.29 2.29
N LEU A 187 -17.43 -15.07 1.93
CA LEU A 187 -17.99 -13.86 2.51
C LEU A 187 -18.54 -12.94 1.41
N CYS A 188 -19.80 -12.63 1.54
CA CYS A 188 -20.47 -11.62 0.73
C CYS A 188 -20.84 -10.42 1.60
N LEU A 189 -20.56 -9.23 1.13
CA LEU A 189 -20.85 -7.98 1.83
C LEU A 189 -21.62 -7.02 0.90
N ASP A 190 -22.70 -6.47 1.41
CA ASP A 190 -23.40 -5.37 0.77
C ASP A 190 -22.69 -4.05 1.09
N LEU A 191 -21.92 -3.56 0.14
CA LEU A 191 -21.15 -2.34 0.32
C LEU A 191 -22.04 -1.09 0.51
N SER A 192 -23.31 -1.13 0.09
CA SER A 192 -24.25 -0.03 0.31
C SER A 192 -24.56 0.21 1.78
N LYS A 193 -24.48 -0.86 2.62
CA LYS A 193 -24.75 -0.79 4.05
C LYS A 193 -23.57 -0.34 4.89
N VAL A 194 -22.35 -0.36 4.34
CA VAL A 194 -21.12 -0.06 5.08
C VAL A 194 -20.39 1.17 4.56
N LYS A 195 -20.80 1.71 3.42
CA LYS A 195 -20.19 2.91 2.83
C LYS A 195 -21.12 4.11 3.01
N GLU A 196 -20.56 5.21 3.50
CA GLU A 196 -21.29 6.47 3.56
C GLU A 196 -21.67 6.98 2.17
N PRO A 197 -22.81 7.67 2.01
CA PRO A 197 -23.17 8.33 0.76
C PRO A 197 -22.06 9.20 0.21
N GLY A 198 -21.83 9.13 -1.10
CA GLY A 198 -20.77 9.89 -1.79
C GLY A 198 -19.33 9.41 -1.49
N THR A 199 -19.16 8.26 -0.82
CA THR A 199 -17.86 7.62 -0.72
C THR A 199 -17.46 7.09 -2.10
N PHE A 200 -16.24 7.38 -2.55
CA PHE A 200 -15.64 6.75 -3.71
C PHE A 200 -14.13 6.58 -3.49
N GLY A 201 -13.54 5.63 -4.20
CA GLY A 201 -12.10 5.42 -4.11
C GLY A 201 -11.62 4.22 -4.93
N PHE A 202 -10.37 3.91 -4.73
CA PHE A 202 -9.65 2.87 -5.46
C PHE A 202 -9.16 1.80 -4.50
N VAL A 203 -9.24 0.55 -4.96
CA VAL A 203 -8.59 -0.59 -4.31
C VAL A 203 -7.60 -1.19 -5.31
N LEU A 204 -6.35 -1.29 -4.91
CA LEU A 204 -5.28 -1.89 -5.71
C LEU A 204 -4.81 -3.18 -5.05
N ALA A 205 -4.56 -4.20 -5.87
CA ALA A 205 -3.97 -5.46 -5.41
C ALA A 205 -3.18 -6.14 -6.52
N THR A 206 -2.20 -6.95 -6.16
CA THR A 206 -1.43 -7.77 -7.12
C THR A 206 -2.26 -8.89 -7.74
N ARG A 207 -3.39 -9.23 -7.14
CA ARG A 207 -4.44 -10.11 -7.70
C ARG A 207 -5.80 -9.59 -7.25
N PRO A 208 -6.86 -9.75 -8.04
CA PRO A 208 -8.21 -9.47 -7.60
C PRO A 208 -8.53 -10.11 -6.25
N LEU A 209 -9.24 -9.38 -5.38
CA LEU A 209 -9.66 -9.84 -4.05
C LEU A 209 -11.13 -10.22 -4.00
N THR A 210 -11.90 -9.68 -4.95
CA THR A 210 -13.36 -9.74 -4.97
C THR A 210 -13.85 -10.02 -6.38
N ASP A 211 -15.12 -10.38 -6.49
CA ASP A 211 -15.83 -10.58 -7.75
C ASP A 211 -16.21 -9.27 -8.47
N GLU A 212 -15.78 -8.11 -7.95
CA GLU A 212 -15.88 -6.81 -8.63
C GLU A 212 -15.09 -6.81 -9.95
N LYS A 213 -15.39 -5.87 -10.84
CA LYS A 213 -14.58 -5.67 -12.05
C LYS A 213 -13.22 -5.10 -11.67
N TRP A 214 -12.15 -5.86 -11.92
CA TRP A 214 -10.78 -5.46 -11.75
C TRP A 214 -10.09 -5.22 -13.09
N GLU A 215 -9.37 -4.12 -13.20
CA GLU A 215 -8.63 -3.77 -14.41
C GLU A 215 -7.12 -3.73 -14.09
N PRO A 216 -6.28 -4.30 -14.99
CA PRO A 216 -4.84 -4.19 -14.80
C PRO A 216 -4.37 -2.77 -15.02
N LEU A 217 -3.45 -2.27 -14.17
CA LEU A 217 -2.78 -1.00 -14.42
C LEU A 217 -1.90 -1.06 -15.67
N PRO A 218 -1.65 0.07 -16.35
CA PRO A 218 -0.72 0.13 -17.48
C PRO A 218 0.69 -0.29 -17.06
N LYS A 219 1.35 -1.11 -17.88
CA LYS A 219 2.73 -1.56 -17.64
C LYS A 219 3.72 -0.41 -17.85
N GLY A 220 4.73 -0.32 -17.01
CA GLY A 220 5.83 0.63 -17.15
C GLY A 220 5.43 2.09 -16.91
N ASN A 221 4.23 2.35 -16.40
CA ASN A 221 3.72 3.69 -16.16
C ASN A 221 3.44 3.93 -14.68
N ILE A 222 3.63 5.17 -14.25
CA ILE A 222 3.17 5.66 -12.96
C ILE A 222 1.71 6.09 -13.10
N SER A 223 0.83 5.51 -12.30
CA SER A 223 -0.58 5.89 -12.18
C SER A 223 -0.76 6.72 -10.92
N GLN A 224 -1.35 7.91 -11.06
CA GLN A 224 -1.73 8.77 -9.94
C GLN A 224 -3.22 8.60 -9.66
N PHE A 225 -3.59 8.44 -8.39
CA PHE A 225 -4.95 8.27 -7.93
C PHE A 225 -5.39 9.51 -7.15
N ILE A 226 -6.41 10.20 -7.64
CA ILE A 226 -6.91 11.44 -7.07
C ILE A 226 -8.32 11.19 -6.57
N THR A 227 -8.52 11.29 -5.25
CA THR A 227 -9.84 11.17 -4.60
C THR A 227 -10.36 12.49 -4.06
N ARG A 228 -9.58 13.55 -4.15
CA ARG A 228 -9.96 14.91 -3.75
C ARG A 228 -9.68 15.90 -4.87
N LEU A 229 -10.69 16.71 -5.22
CA LEU A 229 -10.47 17.96 -5.94
C LEU A 229 -9.84 18.95 -4.93
N LYS A 230 -8.53 19.15 -5.05
CA LYS A 230 -7.69 20.19 -4.40
C LYS A 230 -8.09 20.61 -2.98
N ARG A 231 -7.38 20.08 -1.93
CA ARG A 231 -6.84 21.02 -0.94
C ARG A 231 -5.41 21.34 -1.37
N PRO A 232 -5.00 22.62 -1.42
CA PRO A 232 -3.59 22.94 -1.58
C PRO A 232 -2.87 22.27 -0.39
N CYS A 233 -1.90 21.42 -0.65
CA CYS A 233 -0.87 21.12 0.33
C CYS A 233 -0.40 22.47 0.84
N LYS A 234 -0.38 22.68 2.16
CA LYS A 234 0.19 23.91 2.70
C LYS A 234 1.58 24.03 2.09
N LYS A 235 1.76 25.01 1.20
CA LYS A 235 3.09 25.37 0.74
C LYS A 235 3.92 25.60 1.99
N VAL A 236 5.05 24.93 2.08
CA VAL A 236 6.10 25.27 3.03
C VAL A 236 6.45 26.70 2.66
N THR A 237 5.95 27.69 3.41
CA THR A 237 6.49 29.03 3.38
C THR A 237 7.84 28.92 4.06
N ASP A 238 8.90 29.15 3.30
CA ASP A 238 10.21 29.46 3.87
C ASP A 238 10.02 30.74 4.71
N ASP A 239 9.85 30.53 6.00
CA ASP A 239 10.07 31.61 6.95
C ASP A 239 11.58 31.65 7.21
N THR A 240 12.21 32.64 6.57
CA THR A 240 13.58 33.16 6.82
C THR A 240 13.82 33.43 8.30
#